data_932f270ff5ddb4fe4e0afeba29df40f5
#
_entry.id   932f270ff5ddb4fe4e0afeba29df40f5
#
_cell.length_a   1.000
_cell.length_b   1.000
_cell.length_c   1.000
_cell.angle_alpha   90.00
_cell.angle_beta   90.00
_cell.angle_gamma   90.00
#
_symmetry.space_group_name_H-M   'P 1'
#
loop_
_entity.id
_entity.type
_entity.pdbx_description
1 polymer ?
#
loop_
_entity_poly.entity_id
_entity_poly.type
_entity_poly.pdbx_seq_one_letter_code
_entity_poly.pdbx_strand_id
1 'polypeptide(L)'
;MKQSTLKTKWTFVTTLITFLIIFIFCLLIIYAISSLLKQNEFQKAERSADDLYNLLETKPVKNITALEYSSVTDSSQKVILYDEHGHKLLENSNTTNIQFSPPFHPHETRNIKIIRNDKGSYITVSNPVDTSHFKGYATIVHSLDVYDDLLNFITYLALIFGFIALFVTACISYFFSSQITQPINIITEKMTQIRRNGFQEKLEVPTNYEETDALIDTFNSMMVKLENSFNQQKQFVEDASHELHTPLQIIQGHLNLIQRWGKKDPDILEESLNISLEEMNRITKLVEELLLLTKDDSRLTDNQTEKVDVNEEIKNRIHSLQQIHPDYQFDFSSNLDFIYLDINSFHLEQILLIFLDNAIKYDTKNKHVSISTKLINNQVLIKITDKGMGIPQADQAHIFDRFYRVDKSRSRQQGGNGLGLSIAHKMVKLYNGRISVKSEVGQFTTFIISFDSL
;
A
#
# COMPACT_ATOMS: atom_id res chain seq x y z
N MET A 1 -27.72 -3.94 -7.37
CA MET A 1 -26.70 -4.27 -8.39
C MET A 1 -25.70 -5.24 -7.80
N LYS A 2 -25.56 -6.46 -8.35
CA LYS A 2 -24.54 -7.42 -7.92
C LYS A 2 -23.16 -6.81 -8.24
N GLN A 3 -22.34 -6.56 -7.23
CA GLN A 3 -20.99 -6.07 -7.43
C GLN A 3 -20.20 -7.13 -8.23
N SER A 4 -19.72 -6.74 -9.41
CA SER A 4 -18.86 -7.61 -10.23
C SER A 4 -17.54 -7.85 -9.49
N THR A 5 -17.07 -9.09 -9.48
CA THR A 5 -15.79 -9.44 -8.83
C THR A 5 -14.62 -8.74 -9.54
N LEU A 6 -13.54 -8.48 -8.81
CA LEU A 6 -12.31 -7.89 -9.37
C LEU A 6 -11.81 -8.71 -10.55
N LYS A 7 -11.90 -10.05 -10.47
CA LYS A 7 -11.56 -11.01 -11.52
C LYS A 7 -12.32 -10.72 -12.83
N THR A 8 -13.65 -10.58 -12.78
CA THR A 8 -14.47 -10.32 -13.97
C THR A 8 -14.21 -8.96 -14.59
N LYS A 9 -14.02 -7.92 -13.76
CA LYS A 9 -13.67 -6.59 -14.25
C LYS A 9 -12.31 -6.57 -14.94
N TRP A 10 -11.31 -7.17 -14.33
CA TRP A 10 -9.95 -7.22 -14.89
C TRP A 10 -9.92 -7.97 -16.22
N THR A 11 -10.53 -9.18 -16.26
CA THR A 11 -10.63 -9.97 -17.51
C THR A 11 -11.35 -9.19 -18.61
N PHE A 12 -12.46 -8.53 -18.30
CA PHE A 12 -13.21 -7.74 -19.28
C PHE A 12 -12.39 -6.56 -19.83
N VAL A 13 -11.75 -5.79 -18.96
CA VAL A 13 -10.96 -4.61 -19.36
C VAL A 13 -9.76 -5.01 -20.22
N THR A 14 -9.00 -6.02 -19.81
CA THR A 14 -7.84 -6.48 -20.58
C THR A 14 -8.24 -7.05 -21.94
N THR A 15 -9.32 -7.84 -22.00
CA THR A 15 -9.83 -8.39 -23.26
C THR A 15 -10.33 -7.27 -24.18
N LEU A 16 -11.02 -6.26 -23.65
CA LEU A 16 -11.50 -5.11 -24.43
C LEU A 16 -10.34 -4.28 -25.00
N ILE A 17 -9.34 -3.98 -24.19
CA ILE A 17 -8.15 -3.23 -24.64
C ILE A 17 -7.43 -3.99 -25.75
N THR A 18 -7.20 -5.29 -25.57
CA THR A 18 -6.51 -6.12 -26.55
C THR A 18 -7.33 -6.23 -27.84
N PHE A 19 -8.65 -6.35 -27.73
CA PHE A 19 -9.54 -6.32 -28.91
C PHE A 19 -9.38 -5.03 -29.69
N LEU A 20 -9.42 -3.87 -29.03
CA LEU A 20 -9.25 -2.58 -29.70
C LEU A 20 -7.90 -2.45 -30.40
N ILE A 21 -6.83 -2.90 -29.77
CA ILE A 21 -5.46 -2.86 -30.34
C ILE A 21 -5.41 -3.75 -31.59
N ILE A 22 -5.87 -4.99 -31.51
CA ILE A 22 -5.88 -5.93 -32.65
C ILE A 22 -6.76 -5.39 -33.77
N PHE A 23 -7.95 -4.87 -33.46
CA PHE A 23 -8.86 -4.32 -34.45
C PHE A 23 -8.25 -3.15 -35.23
N ILE A 24 -7.66 -2.18 -34.50
CA ILE A 24 -6.98 -1.04 -35.12
C ILE A 24 -5.80 -1.53 -36.00
N PHE A 25 -5.02 -2.48 -35.49
CA PHE A 25 -3.87 -3.02 -36.21
C PHE A 25 -4.29 -3.73 -37.50
N CYS A 26 -5.34 -4.55 -37.45
CA CYS A 26 -5.90 -5.21 -38.64
C CYS A 26 -6.38 -4.19 -39.67
N LEU A 27 -7.11 -3.15 -39.26
CA LEU A 27 -7.54 -2.08 -40.14
C LEU A 27 -6.36 -1.37 -40.83
N LEU A 28 -5.32 -1.05 -40.09
CA LEU A 28 -4.12 -0.39 -40.63
C LEU A 28 -3.41 -1.29 -41.65
N ILE A 29 -3.26 -2.59 -41.37
CA ILE A 29 -2.63 -3.54 -42.27
C ILE A 29 -3.46 -3.68 -43.55
N ILE A 30 -4.78 -3.90 -43.45
CA ILE A 30 -5.67 -4.03 -44.63
C ILE A 30 -5.61 -2.75 -45.46
N TYR A 31 -5.64 -1.58 -44.84
CA TYR A 31 -5.51 -0.30 -45.53
C TYR A 31 -4.15 -0.17 -46.25
N ALA A 32 -3.05 -0.47 -45.58
CA ALA A 32 -1.70 -0.37 -46.15
C ALA A 32 -1.53 -1.33 -47.36
N ILE A 33 -1.93 -2.59 -47.19
CA ILE A 33 -1.86 -3.60 -48.27
C ILE A 33 -2.77 -3.20 -49.43
N SER A 34 -4.02 -2.80 -49.13
CA SER A 34 -4.96 -2.33 -50.16
C SER A 34 -4.38 -1.17 -50.95
N SER A 35 -3.77 -0.18 -50.28
CA SER A 35 -3.14 0.97 -50.92
C SER A 35 -1.98 0.56 -51.85
N LEU A 36 -1.10 -0.33 -51.37
CA LEU A 36 0.05 -0.82 -52.13
C LEU A 36 -0.38 -1.64 -53.35
N LEU A 37 -1.32 -2.57 -53.17
CA LEU A 37 -1.83 -3.39 -54.26
C LEU A 37 -2.53 -2.52 -55.30
N LYS A 38 -3.36 -1.58 -54.87
CA LYS A 38 -4.07 -0.66 -55.76
C LYS A 38 -3.09 0.17 -56.60
N GLN A 39 -2.03 0.71 -55.97
CA GLN A 39 -1.01 1.46 -56.68
C GLN A 39 -0.29 0.62 -57.73
N ASN A 40 0.00 -0.63 -57.42
CA ASN A 40 0.62 -1.58 -58.35
C ASN A 40 -0.29 -1.85 -59.58
N GLU A 41 -1.60 -2.09 -59.37
CA GLU A 41 -2.53 -2.34 -60.47
C GLU A 41 -2.71 -1.08 -61.34
N PHE A 42 -2.69 0.13 -60.74
CA PHE A 42 -2.66 1.39 -61.50
C PHE A 42 -1.42 1.49 -62.40
N GLN A 43 -0.24 1.27 -61.83
CA GLN A 43 1.03 1.33 -62.59
C GLN A 43 1.08 0.30 -63.74
N LYS A 44 0.52 -0.91 -63.55
CA LYS A 44 0.44 -1.90 -64.62
C LYS A 44 -0.46 -1.41 -65.77
N ALA A 45 -1.64 -0.88 -65.43
CA ALA A 45 -2.55 -0.36 -66.42
C ALA A 45 -1.96 0.84 -67.20
N GLU A 46 -1.27 1.74 -66.53
CA GLU A 46 -0.58 2.89 -67.15
C GLU A 46 0.57 2.46 -68.08
N ARG A 47 1.43 1.54 -67.62
CA ARG A 47 2.52 1.00 -68.44
C ARG A 47 1.99 0.37 -69.72
N SER A 48 0.97 -0.50 -69.60
CA SER A 48 0.35 -1.13 -70.81
C SER A 48 -0.24 -0.09 -71.72
N ALA A 49 -0.80 1.02 -71.22
CA ALA A 49 -1.32 2.09 -72.04
C ALA A 49 -0.20 2.86 -72.79
N ASP A 50 0.96 3.05 -72.13
CA ASP A 50 2.16 3.67 -72.72
C ASP A 50 2.77 2.74 -73.79
N ASP A 51 2.88 1.43 -73.51
CA ASP A 51 3.38 0.45 -74.45
C ASP A 51 2.45 0.30 -75.65
N LEU A 52 1.13 0.34 -75.49
CA LEU A 52 0.15 0.36 -76.58
C LEU A 52 0.27 1.63 -77.43
N TYR A 53 0.48 2.80 -76.82
CA TYR A 53 0.75 4.07 -77.53
C TYR A 53 1.97 3.92 -78.46
N ASN A 54 3.08 3.42 -77.91
CA ASN A 54 4.33 3.19 -78.69
C ASN A 54 4.14 2.18 -79.84
N LEU A 55 3.34 1.15 -79.62
CA LEU A 55 3.01 0.16 -80.66
C LEU A 55 2.23 0.82 -81.81
N LEU A 56 1.25 1.69 -81.47
CA LEU A 56 0.43 2.42 -82.43
C LEU A 56 1.20 3.50 -83.21
N GLU A 57 2.31 4.01 -82.61
CA GLU A 57 3.23 4.94 -83.27
C GLU A 57 4.10 4.26 -84.31
N THR A 58 4.48 2.98 -84.07
CA THR A 58 5.43 2.26 -84.93
C THR A 58 4.77 1.50 -86.04
N LYS A 59 3.49 1.08 -85.88
CA LYS A 59 2.79 0.24 -86.89
C LYS A 59 1.33 0.61 -87.12
N PRO A 60 0.82 0.55 -88.37
CA PRO A 60 -0.62 0.69 -88.69
C PRO A 60 -1.44 -0.38 -87.95
N VAL A 61 -2.62 -0.02 -87.46
CA VAL A 61 -3.54 -0.90 -86.69
C VAL A 61 -3.84 -2.22 -87.48
N LYS A 62 -3.94 -2.16 -88.79
CA LYS A 62 -4.23 -3.35 -89.64
C LYS A 62 -3.09 -4.36 -89.64
N ASN A 63 -1.87 -3.95 -89.34
CA ASN A 63 -0.68 -4.81 -89.41
C ASN A 63 -0.26 -5.32 -88.02
N ILE A 64 -0.93 -4.92 -86.96
CA ILE A 64 -0.63 -5.38 -85.61
C ILE A 64 -1.30 -6.74 -85.41
N THR A 65 -0.48 -7.71 -85.09
CA THR A 65 -0.96 -9.09 -84.83
C THR A 65 -1.53 -9.26 -83.43
N ALA A 66 -2.39 -10.24 -83.21
CA ALA A 66 -2.91 -10.56 -81.85
C ALA A 66 -1.80 -10.86 -80.87
N LEU A 67 -0.67 -11.41 -81.36
CA LEU A 67 0.51 -11.70 -80.49
C LEU A 67 1.23 -10.44 -80.04
N GLU A 68 1.28 -9.39 -80.87
CA GLU A 68 1.83 -8.08 -80.52
C GLU A 68 0.94 -7.34 -79.47
N TYR A 69 -0.37 -7.40 -79.64
CA TYR A 69 -1.30 -6.90 -78.65
C TYR A 69 -1.14 -7.64 -77.30
N SER A 70 -0.91 -8.96 -77.33
CA SER A 70 -0.72 -9.74 -76.13
C SER A 70 0.68 -9.50 -75.42
N SER A 71 1.64 -8.99 -76.18
CA SER A 71 2.95 -8.62 -75.61
C SER A 71 2.94 -7.29 -74.83
N VAL A 72 1.97 -6.43 -75.20
CA VAL A 72 1.81 -5.08 -74.57
C VAL A 72 0.78 -5.09 -73.46
N THR A 73 -0.06 -6.09 -73.38
CA THR A 73 -1.12 -6.21 -72.36
C THR A 73 -0.97 -7.44 -71.48
N ASP A 74 -1.27 -7.30 -70.21
CA ASP A 74 -1.34 -8.41 -69.28
C ASP A 74 -2.62 -9.26 -69.49
N SER A 75 -2.62 -10.49 -68.97
CA SER A 75 -3.77 -11.42 -69.06
C SER A 75 -5.10 -10.87 -68.50
N SER A 76 -4.98 -9.91 -67.58
CA SER A 76 -6.09 -9.22 -66.87
C SER A 76 -6.52 -7.93 -67.58
N GLN A 77 -6.11 -7.73 -68.85
CA GLN A 77 -6.35 -6.50 -69.63
C GLN A 77 -7.05 -6.75 -70.96
N LYS A 78 -7.79 -5.72 -71.32
CA LYS A 78 -8.49 -5.67 -72.61
C LYS A 78 -8.18 -4.33 -73.28
N VAL A 79 -7.84 -4.39 -74.58
CA VAL A 79 -7.62 -3.22 -75.45
C VAL A 79 -8.86 -2.91 -76.24
N ILE A 80 -9.23 -1.64 -76.27
CA ILE A 80 -10.30 -1.15 -77.20
C ILE A 80 -9.73 0.11 -77.88
N LEU A 81 -9.81 0.07 -79.24
CA LEU A 81 -9.46 1.20 -80.07
C LEU A 81 -10.71 1.86 -80.62
N TYR A 82 -10.83 3.16 -80.55
CA TYR A 82 -11.89 3.97 -81.08
C TYR A 82 -11.36 4.95 -82.15
N ASP A 83 -12.10 5.22 -83.19
CA ASP A 83 -11.78 6.29 -84.14
C ASP A 83 -12.06 7.69 -83.56
N GLU A 84 -11.79 8.76 -84.27
CA GLU A 84 -12.05 10.14 -83.82
C GLU A 84 -13.56 10.40 -83.58
N HIS A 85 -14.45 9.63 -84.11
CA HIS A 85 -15.91 9.75 -83.99
C HIS A 85 -16.46 8.84 -82.87
N GLY A 86 -15.62 7.99 -82.23
CA GLY A 86 -16.03 7.09 -81.17
C GLY A 86 -16.55 5.74 -81.66
N HIS A 87 -16.39 5.41 -82.96
CA HIS A 87 -16.73 4.06 -83.45
C HIS A 87 -15.60 3.10 -83.04
N LYS A 88 -16.00 1.95 -82.53
CA LYS A 88 -15.08 0.92 -82.09
C LYS A 88 -14.41 0.24 -83.27
N LEU A 89 -13.12 0.39 -83.47
CA LEU A 89 -12.34 -0.20 -84.52
C LEU A 89 -11.81 -1.58 -84.16
N LEU A 90 -11.39 -1.77 -82.93
CA LEU A 90 -10.83 -3.03 -82.49
C LEU A 90 -11.16 -3.26 -81.03
N GLU A 91 -11.41 -4.50 -80.68
CA GLU A 91 -11.52 -4.98 -79.30
C GLU A 91 -10.74 -6.30 -79.21
N ASN A 92 -9.69 -6.28 -78.37
CA ASN A 92 -8.89 -7.48 -78.18
C ASN A 92 -8.69 -7.70 -76.64
N SER A 93 -8.87 -8.93 -76.20
CA SER A 93 -8.67 -9.36 -74.82
C SER A 93 -7.83 -10.63 -74.83
N ASN A 94 -6.80 -10.67 -74.04
CA ASN A 94 -5.98 -11.87 -73.85
C ASN A 94 -6.72 -12.97 -73.08
N THR A 95 -7.81 -12.63 -72.41
CA THR A 95 -8.67 -13.58 -71.69
C THR A 95 -10.12 -13.31 -72.04
N THR A 96 -10.92 -14.37 -72.17
CA THR A 96 -12.34 -14.32 -72.46
C THR A 96 -13.24 -13.73 -71.37
N ASN A 97 -12.67 -13.34 -70.26
CA ASN A 97 -13.44 -12.98 -69.07
C ASN A 97 -13.78 -11.49 -68.90
N ILE A 98 -13.16 -10.54 -69.66
CA ILE A 98 -13.48 -9.12 -69.47
C ILE A 98 -14.67 -8.78 -70.44
N GLN A 99 -15.88 -8.96 -69.90
CA GLN A 99 -17.12 -8.63 -70.63
C GLN A 99 -17.48 -7.14 -70.60
N PHE A 100 -16.78 -6.35 -69.79
CA PHE A 100 -17.03 -4.93 -69.70
C PHE A 100 -16.32 -4.14 -70.79
N SER A 101 -17.08 -3.24 -71.47
CA SER A 101 -16.54 -2.21 -72.35
C SER A 101 -17.08 -0.87 -71.92
N PRO A 102 -16.19 0.08 -71.52
CA PRO A 102 -16.61 1.38 -71.06
C PRO A 102 -17.31 2.16 -72.20
N PRO A 103 -18.28 3.03 -71.87
CA PRO A 103 -18.84 3.95 -72.84
C PRO A 103 -17.75 4.92 -73.31
N PHE A 104 -17.79 5.21 -74.64
CA PHE A 104 -16.86 6.17 -75.23
C PHE A 104 -17.14 7.58 -74.72
N HIS A 105 -16.09 8.26 -74.29
CA HIS A 105 -16.11 9.69 -73.89
C HIS A 105 -14.89 10.38 -74.51
N PRO A 106 -15.06 11.37 -75.45
CA PRO A 106 -13.94 12.10 -75.99
C PRO A 106 -13.24 12.94 -74.91
N HIS A 107 -11.91 13.03 -74.91
CA HIS A 107 -11.07 13.77 -74.00
C HIS A 107 -9.75 14.16 -74.65
N GLU A 108 -9.18 15.27 -74.23
CA GLU A 108 -7.96 15.80 -74.82
C GLU A 108 -6.67 15.32 -74.13
N THR A 109 -6.82 14.74 -72.92
CA THR A 109 -5.70 14.25 -72.16
C THR A 109 -5.99 12.83 -71.64
N ARG A 110 -4.95 12.14 -71.18
CA ARG A 110 -5.11 10.81 -70.56
C ARG A 110 -6.18 10.83 -69.45
N ASN A 111 -7.14 9.93 -69.56
CA ASN A 111 -8.22 9.79 -68.59
C ASN A 111 -8.17 8.43 -67.91
N ILE A 112 -7.99 8.47 -66.56
CA ILE A 112 -7.95 7.25 -65.74
C ILE A 112 -9.14 7.24 -64.81
N LYS A 113 -9.95 6.17 -64.86
CA LYS A 113 -11.15 6.02 -64.02
C LYS A 113 -11.21 4.62 -63.45
N ILE A 114 -11.69 4.50 -62.22
CA ILE A 114 -12.12 3.24 -61.66
C ILE A 114 -13.61 3.14 -61.84
N ILE A 115 -14.05 2.05 -62.48
CA ILE A 115 -15.45 1.77 -62.71
C ILE A 115 -15.79 0.48 -61.97
N ARG A 116 -16.79 0.56 -61.10
CA ARG A 116 -17.36 -0.60 -60.42
C ARG A 116 -18.76 -0.83 -60.91
N ASN A 117 -19.05 -2.05 -61.32
CA ASN A 117 -20.39 -2.47 -61.78
C ASN A 117 -20.67 -3.90 -61.29
N ASP A 118 -21.84 -4.41 -61.59
CA ASP A 118 -22.25 -5.78 -61.20
C ASP A 118 -21.37 -6.90 -61.85
N LYS A 119 -20.51 -6.55 -62.78
CA LYS A 119 -19.61 -7.49 -63.49
C LYS A 119 -18.19 -7.46 -63.00
N GLY A 120 -17.86 -6.61 -62.00
CA GLY A 120 -16.53 -6.48 -61.39
C GLY A 120 -16.02 -5.04 -61.26
N SER A 121 -14.80 -4.91 -60.76
CA SER A 121 -14.09 -3.65 -60.63
C SER A 121 -13.01 -3.53 -61.70
N TYR A 122 -12.97 -2.39 -62.38
CA TYR A 122 -12.07 -2.16 -63.51
C TYR A 122 -11.37 -0.81 -63.40
N ILE A 123 -10.07 -0.76 -63.79
CA ILE A 123 -9.36 0.47 -64.11
C ILE A 123 -9.40 0.67 -65.59
N THR A 124 -9.88 1.81 -66.03
CA THR A 124 -9.85 2.22 -67.42
C THR A 124 -8.85 3.33 -67.64
N VAL A 125 -7.88 3.11 -68.55
CA VAL A 125 -6.90 4.10 -68.97
C VAL A 125 -7.15 4.39 -70.43
N SER A 126 -7.62 5.57 -70.74
CA SER A 126 -7.90 5.98 -72.09
C SER A 126 -7.01 7.14 -72.52
N ASN A 127 -6.25 6.93 -73.60
CA ASN A 127 -5.34 7.89 -74.19
C ASN A 127 -5.84 8.37 -75.54
N PRO A 128 -5.84 9.68 -75.80
CA PRO A 128 -5.95 10.17 -77.17
C PRO A 128 -4.65 9.81 -77.93
N VAL A 129 -4.74 9.31 -79.14
CA VAL A 129 -3.61 8.90 -79.95
C VAL A 129 -3.70 9.67 -81.27
N ASP A 130 -2.67 10.47 -81.58
CA ASP A 130 -2.51 11.20 -82.85
C ASP A 130 -1.10 10.91 -83.38
N THR A 131 -1.00 9.86 -84.15
CA THR A 131 0.24 9.37 -84.78
C THR A 131 0.13 9.34 -86.27
N SER A 132 1.23 9.11 -86.98
CA SER A 132 1.23 8.96 -88.47
C SER A 132 0.44 7.75 -88.90
N HIS A 133 0.15 6.78 -88.07
CA HIS A 133 -0.48 5.48 -88.39
C HIS A 133 -1.88 5.29 -87.78
N PHE A 134 -2.24 6.12 -86.77
CA PHE A 134 -3.53 6.00 -86.09
C PHE A 134 -3.97 7.34 -85.49
N LYS A 135 -5.18 7.77 -85.76
CA LYS A 135 -5.86 8.85 -85.05
C LYS A 135 -7.13 8.34 -84.39
N GLY A 136 -7.26 8.62 -83.10
CA GLY A 136 -8.38 8.14 -82.30
C GLY A 136 -8.06 8.00 -80.84
N TYR A 137 -8.64 7.00 -80.16
CA TYR A 137 -8.46 6.75 -78.76
C TYR A 137 -8.09 5.31 -78.46
N ALA A 138 -7.07 5.09 -77.68
CA ALA A 138 -6.68 3.77 -77.21
C ALA A 138 -7.06 3.63 -75.69
N THR A 139 -7.91 2.66 -75.41
CA THR A 139 -8.41 2.40 -74.07
C THR A 139 -7.96 1.05 -73.56
N ILE A 140 -7.29 1.01 -72.48
CA ILE A 140 -7.00 -0.22 -71.72
C ILE A 140 -8.03 -0.37 -70.57
N VAL A 141 -8.66 -1.52 -70.53
CA VAL A 141 -9.57 -1.97 -69.46
C VAL A 141 -8.83 -3.03 -68.66
N HIS A 142 -8.43 -2.72 -67.45
CA HIS A 142 -7.71 -3.63 -66.53
C HIS A 142 -8.66 -4.14 -65.44
N SER A 143 -8.82 -5.48 -65.32
CA SER A 143 -9.68 -6.07 -64.31
C SER A 143 -8.98 -6.04 -62.95
N LEU A 144 -9.74 -5.66 -61.89
CA LEU A 144 -9.33 -5.70 -60.50
C LEU A 144 -9.78 -6.98 -59.78
N ASP A 145 -10.27 -8.02 -60.49
CA ASP A 145 -10.79 -9.25 -59.87
C ASP A 145 -9.73 -9.90 -58.94
N VAL A 146 -8.48 -9.99 -59.41
CA VAL A 146 -7.37 -10.55 -58.62
C VAL A 146 -7.08 -9.71 -57.36
N TYR A 147 -7.19 -8.38 -57.52
CA TYR A 147 -7.04 -7.44 -56.36
C TYR A 147 -8.19 -7.64 -55.36
N ASP A 148 -9.43 -7.69 -55.82
CA ASP A 148 -10.60 -7.87 -54.95
C ASP A 148 -10.58 -9.23 -54.26
N ASP A 149 -10.16 -10.31 -54.94
CA ASP A 149 -10.01 -11.66 -54.40
C ASP A 149 -8.92 -11.70 -53.32
N LEU A 150 -7.76 -11.08 -53.58
CA LEU A 150 -6.68 -10.98 -52.58
C LEU A 150 -7.09 -10.19 -51.37
N LEU A 151 -7.79 -9.06 -51.54
CA LEU A 151 -8.29 -8.28 -50.43
C LEU A 151 -9.30 -9.04 -49.58
N ASN A 152 -10.22 -9.74 -50.21
CA ASN A 152 -11.20 -10.59 -49.53
C ASN A 152 -10.49 -11.69 -48.75
N PHE A 153 -9.53 -12.38 -49.36
CA PHE A 153 -8.73 -13.42 -48.70
C PHE A 153 -8.01 -12.89 -47.47
N ILE A 154 -7.30 -11.73 -47.58
CA ILE A 154 -6.61 -11.09 -46.49
C ILE A 154 -7.58 -10.69 -45.38
N THR A 155 -8.76 -10.19 -45.77
CA THR A 155 -9.79 -9.78 -44.78
C THR A 155 -10.33 -10.99 -44.02
N TYR A 156 -10.63 -12.10 -44.68
CA TYR A 156 -11.04 -13.34 -44.03
C TYR A 156 -9.94 -13.89 -43.10
N LEU A 157 -8.69 -13.86 -43.54
CA LEU A 157 -7.56 -14.31 -42.73
C LEU A 157 -7.39 -13.43 -41.46
N ALA A 158 -7.50 -12.10 -41.61
CA ALA A 158 -7.44 -11.15 -40.49
C ALA A 158 -8.59 -11.38 -39.49
N LEU A 159 -9.80 -11.67 -39.96
CA LEU A 159 -10.93 -12.00 -39.09
C LEU A 159 -10.69 -13.30 -38.30
N ILE A 160 -10.20 -14.36 -38.97
CA ILE A 160 -9.91 -15.65 -38.31
C ILE A 160 -8.82 -15.47 -37.25
N PHE A 161 -7.70 -14.85 -37.62
CA PHE A 161 -6.59 -14.61 -36.66
C PHE A 161 -7.01 -13.67 -35.53
N GLY A 162 -7.79 -12.62 -35.82
CA GLY A 162 -8.35 -11.72 -34.85
C GLY A 162 -9.22 -12.44 -33.79
N PHE A 163 -10.07 -13.37 -34.29
CA PHE A 163 -10.92 -14.17 -33.39
C PHE A 163 -10.12 -15.13 -32.50
N ILE A 164 -9.12 -15.82 -33.07
CA ILE A 164 -8.23 -16.72 -32.35
C ILE A 164 -7.46 -15.94 -31.29
N ALA A 165 -6.88 -14.79 -31.66
CA ALA A 165 -6.12 -13.94 -30.72
C ALA A 165 -6.99 -13.45 -29.58
N LEU A 166 -8.24 -13.07 -29.87
CA LEU A 166 -9.19 -12.64 -28.85
C LEU A 166 -9.54 -13.76 -27.87
N PHE A 167 -9.78 -14.96 -28.39
CA PHE A 167 -10.04 -16.14 -27.56
C PHE A 167 -8.86 -16.49 -26.67
N VAL A 168 -7.64 -16.54 -27.21
CA VAL A 168 -6.41 -16.83 -26.48
C VAL A 168 -6.18 -15.77 -25.39
N THR A 169 -6.35 -14.49 -25.71
CA THR A 169 -6.21 -13.40 -24.74
C THR A 169 -7.23 -13.50 -23.61
N ALA A 170 -8.48 -13.84 -23.91
CA ALA A 170 -9.51 -14.03 -22.91
C ALA A 170 -9.15 -15.18 -21.94
N CYS A 171 -8.65 -16.30 -22.47
CA CYS A 171 -8.19 -17.44 -21.67
C CYS A 171 -7.02 -17.09 -20.78
N ILE A 172 -5.98 -16.44 -21.34
CA ILE A 172 -4.80 -16.00 -20.58
C ILE A 172 -5.20 -15.01 -19.48
N SER A 173 -6.00 -14.01 -19.83
CA SER A 173 -6.46 -13.00 -18.87
C SER A 173 -7.29 -13.59 -17.72
N TYR A 174 -8.16 -14.56 -18.03
CA TYR A 174 -8.93 -15.29 -17.03
C TYR A 174 -8.02 -16.08 -16.07
N PHE A 175 -7.01 -16.76 -16.60
CA PHE A 175 -6.06 -17.55 -15.81
C PHE A 175 -5.23 -16.65 -14.88
N PHE A 176 -4.59 -15.61 -15.42
CA PHE A 176 -3.80 -14.65 -14.61
C PHE A 176 -4.65 -13.93 -13.56
N SER A 177 -5.85 -13.46 -13.94
CA SER A 177 -6.76 -12.84 -12.99
C SER A 177 -7.16 -13.78 -11.85
N SER A 178 -7.29 -15.08 -12.15
CA SER A 178 -7.56 -16.09 -11.11
C SER A 178 -6.40 -16.25 -10.15
N GLN A 179 -5.16 -16.34 -10.66
CA GLN A 179 -3.97 -16.51 -9.83
C GLN A 179 -3.74 -15.34 -8.87
N ILE A 180 -3.97 -14.09 -9.32
CA ILE A 180 -3.79 -12.89 -8.48
C ILE A 180 -4.94 -12.73 -7.47
N THR A 181 -6.18 -13.03 -7.87
CA THR A 181 -7.34 -12.75 -7.01
C THR A 181 -7.60 -13.84 -5.97
N GLN A 182 -7.20 -15.08 -6.24
CA GLN A 182 -7.44 -16.21 -5.34
C GLN A 182 -6.75 -16.05 -3.98
N PRO A 183 -5.44 -15.71 -3.88
CA PRO A 183 -4.78 -15.47 -2.59
C PRO A 183 -5.46 -14.36 -1.79
N ILE A 184 -5.83 -13.25 -2.44
CA ILE A 184 -6.51 -12.11 -1.79
C ILE A 184 -7.85 -12.54 -1.18
N ASN A 185 -8.62 -13.37 -1.88
CA ASN A 185 -9.89 -13.89 -1.35
C ASN A 185 -9.68 -14.79 -0.13
N ILE A 186 -8.67 -15.68 -0.18
CA ILE A 186 -8.32 -16.56 0.94
C ILE A 186 -7.89 -15.75 2.16
N ILE A 187 -7.04 -14.73 1.95
CA ILE A 187 -6.63 -13.79 3.01
C ILE A 187 -7.87 -13.12 3.63
N THR A 188 -8.79 -12.60 2.81
CA THR A 188 -10.00 -11.93 3.28
C THR A 188 -10.92 -12.88 4.08
N GLU A 189 -11.07 -14.12 3.63
CA GLU A 189 -11.86 -15.14 4.32
C GLU A 189 -11.23 -15.49 5.67
N LYS A 190 -9.93 -15.74 5.71
CA LYS A 190 -9.16 -16.01 6.93
C LYS A 190 -9.21 -14.85 7.91
N MET A 191 -9.04 -13.61 7.45
CA MET A 191 -9.20 -12.40 8.28
C MET A 191 -10.62 -12.34 8.90
N THR A 192 -11.64 -12.76 8.15
CA THR A 192 -13.01 -12.80 8.65
C THR A 192 -13.20 -13.89 9.70
N GLN A 193 -12.53 -15.03 9.56
CA GLN A 193 -12.52 -16.10 10.57
C GLN A 193 -11.82 -15.64 11.85
N ILE A 194 -10.63 -15.03 11.75
CA ILE A 194 -9.89 -14.47 12.91
C ILE A 194 -10.75 -13.45 13.66
N ARG A 195 -11.49 -12.58 12.96
CA ARG A 195 -12.42 -11.63 13.60
C ARG A 195 -13.50 -12.31 14.44
N ARG A 196 -13.92 -13.53 14.08
CA ARG A 196 -14.97 -14.29 14.81
C ARG A 196 -14.40 -15.15 15.93
N ASN A 197 -13.21 -15.72 15.74
CA ASN A 197 -12.62 -16.70 16.63
C ASN A 197 -11.61 -16.10 17.63
N GLY A 198 -11.22 -14.82 17.45
CA GLY A 198 -10.21 -14.14 18.26
C GLY A 198 -8.82 -14.17 17.63
N PHE A 199 -7.82 -13.61 18.36
CA PHE A 199 -6.50 -13.26 17.83
C PHE A 199 -5.50 -14.43 17.73
N GLN A 200 -5.87 -15.65 18.11
CA GLN A 200 -4.93 -16.77 18.28
C GLN A 200 -4.52 -17.49 16.99
N GLU A 201 -5.20 -17.26 15.88
CA GLU A 201 -4.88 -17.90 14.61
C GLU A 201 -3.97 -17.02 13.77
N LYS A 202 -2.80 -17.54 13.37
CA LYS A 202 -1.94 -16.91 12.38
C LYS A 202 -2.52 -17.09 10.97
N LEU A 203 -2.32 -16.09 10.13
CA LEU A 203 -2.65 -16.17 8.73
C LEU A 203 -1.54 -16.93 8.00
N GLU A 204 -1.77 -18.22 7.73
CA GLU A 204 -0.88 -19.06 6.94
C GLU A 204 -1.55 -19.36 5.61
N VAL A 205 -1.11 -18.66 4.56
CA VAL A 205 -1.59 -18.84 3.19
C VAL A 205 -0.35 -18.99 2.31
N PRO A 206 -0.15 -20.15 1.66
CA PRO A 206 0.93 -20.29 0.71
C PRO A 206 0.67 -19.39 -0.48
N THR A 207 1.58 -18.45 -0.75
CA THR A 207 1.53 -17.57 -1.90
C THR A 207 2.84 -17.66 -2.69
N ASN A 208 2.77 -17.31 -3.99
CA ASN A 208 3.95 -17.31 -4.86
C ASN A 208 4.38 -15.87 -5.20
N TYR A 209 3.88 -14.87 -4.44
CA TYR A 209 4.11 -13.45 -4.72
C TYR A 209 4.65 -12.76 -3.47
N GLU A 210 5.79 -12.09 -3.61
CA GLU A 210 6.48 -11.37 -2.54
C GLU A 210 5.58 -10.32 -1.87
N GLU A 211 4.76 -9.62 -2.66
CA GLU A 211 3.84 -8.60 -2.15
C GLU A 211 2.75 -9.20 -1.25
N THR A 212 2.30 -10.40 -1.58
CA THR A 212 1.28 -11.10 -0.79
C THR A 212 1.88 -11.64 0.51
N ASP A 213 3.11 -12.16 0.47
CA ASP A 213 3.84 -12.61 1.64
C ASP A 213 4.12 -11.44 2.59
N ALA A 214 4.57 -10.29 2.07
CA ALA A 214 4.78 -9.07 2.86
C ALA A 214 3.47 -8.57 3.53
N LEU A 215 2.34 -8.70 2.85
CA LEU A 215 1.02 -8.37 3.41
C LEU A 215 0.66 -9.31 4.57
N ILE A 216 0.89 -10.62 4.41
CA ILE A 216 0.63 -11.63 5.44
C ILE A 216 1.51 -11.39 6.67
N ASP A 217 2.81 -11.13 6.47
CA ASP A 217 3.74 -10.87 7.57
C ASP A 217 3.39 -9.57 8.33
N THR A 218 3.02 -8.52 7.60
CA THR A 218 2.57 -7.26 8.20
C THR A 218 1.30 -7.48 9.03
N PHE A 219 0.33 -8.23 8.48
CA PHE A 219 -0.90 -8.54 9.19
C PHE A 219 -0.63 -9.38 10.45
N ASN A 220 0.16 -10.46 10.35
CA ASN A 220 0.51 -11.30 11.47
C ASN A 220 1.24 -10.50 12.57
N SER A 221 2.17 -9.63 12.19
CA SER A 221 2.88 -8.74 13.11
C SER A 221 1.93 -7.77 13.84
N MET A 222 0.95 -7.23 13.11
CA MET A 222 -0.08 -6.38 13.69
C MET A 222 -0.97 -7.16 14.67
N MET A 223 -1.37 -8.40 14.32
CA MET A 223 -2.20 -9.25 15.18
C MET A 223 -1.49 -9.62 16.46
N VAL A 224 -0.19 -9.97 16.41
CA VAL A 224 0.62 -10.23 17.61
C VAL A 224 0.69 -9.00 18.52
N LYS A 225 0.88 -7.81 17.95
CA LYS A 225 0.88 -6.55 18.73
C LYS A 225 -0.49 -6.30 19.38
N LEU A 226 -1.57 -6.56 18.65
CA LEU A 226 -2.93 -6.37 19.15
C LEU A 226 -3.26 -7.37 20.28
N GLU A 227 -2.90 -8.65 20.12
CA GLU A 227 -3.06 -9.68 21.14
C GLU A 227 -2.29 -9.32 22.41
N ASN A 228 -1.03 -8.95 22.28
CA ASN A 228 -0.21 -8.53 23.41
C ASN A 228 -0.83 -7.31 24.12
N SER A 229 -1.30 -6.31 23.37
CA SER A 229 -1.95 -5.13 23.95
C SER A 229 -3.25 -5.49 24.67
N PHE A 230 -4.07 -6.37 24.07
CA PHE A 230 -5.30 -6.84 24.69
C PHE A 230 -5.05 -7.64 25.97
N ASN A 231 -4.08 -8.55 25.95
CA ASN A 231 -3.70 -9.34 27.12
C ASN A 231 -3.14 -8.44 28.25
N GLN A 232 -2.33 -7.45 27.91
CA GLN A 232 -1.84 -6.46 28.88
C GLN A 232 -3.01 -5.63 29.48
N GLN A 233 -3.98 -5.23 28.64
CA GLN A 233 -5.15 -4.51 29.12
C GLN A 233 -6.04 -5.39 30.03
N LYS A 234 -6.25 -6.64 29.65
CA LYS A 234 -7.01 -7.60 30.47
C LYS A 234 -6.33 -7.81 31.82
N GLN A 235 -5.03 -8.10 31.81
CA GLN A 235 -4.24 -8.26 33.04
C GLN A 235 -4.31 -7.01 33.92
N PHE A 236 -4.21 -5.83 33.35
CA PHE A 236 -4.32 -4.56 34.08
C PHE A 236 -5.69 -4.43 34.81
N VAL A 237 -6.79 -4.80 34.14
CA VAL A 237 -8.12 -4.75 34.76
C VAL A 237 -8.28 -5.79 35.88
N GLU A 238 -7.75 -7.00 35.65
CA GLU A 238 -7.76 -8.06 36.66
C GLU A 238 -6.96 -7.66 37.90
N ASP A 239 -5.72 -7.18 37.72
CA ASP A 239 -4.84 -6.74 38.80
C ASP A 239 -5.42 -5.52 39.57
N ALA A 240 -5.95 -4.53 38.86
CA ALA A 240 -6.59 -3.37 39.47
C ALA A 240 -7.81 -3.80 40.31
N SER A 241 -8.62 -4.74 39.80
CA SER A 241 -9.77 -5.29 40.52
C SER A 241 -9.37 -5.99 41.79
N HIS A 242 -8.32 -6.80 41.75
CA HIS A 242 -7.78 -7.49 42.93
C HIS A 242 -7.22 -6.51 43.96
N GLU A 243 -6.46 -5.51 43.54
CA GLU A 243 -5.85 -4.52 44.47
C GLU A 243 -6.87 -3.56 45.08
N LEU A 244 -8.02 -3.34 44.41
CA LEU A 244 -9.17 -2.59 44.95
C LEU A 244 -10.05 -3.44 45.88
N HIS A 245 -10.21 -4.72 45.60
CA HIS A 245 -11.13 -5.60 46.35
C HIS A 245 -10.62 -5.85 47.79
N THR A 246 -9.29 -6.02 47.95
CA THR A 246 -8.69 -6.33 49.24
C THR A 246 -8.94 -5.22 50.28
N PRO A 247 -8.60 -3.94 50.07
CA PRO A 247 -8.87 -2.88 51.05
C PRO A 247 -10.36 -2.66 51.29
N LEU A 248 -11.22 -2.84 50.25
CA LEU A 248 -12.67 -2.78 50.43
C LEU A 248 -13.18 -3.85 51.42
N GLN A 249 -12.66 -5.07 51.34
CA GLN A 249 -13.01 -6.15 52.30
C GLN A 249 -12.54 -5.82 53.73
N ILE A 250 -11.34 -5.23 53.88
CA ILE A 250 -10.84 -4.81 55.19
C ILE A 250 -11.76 -3.74 55.79
N ILE A 251 -12.06 -2.67 55.02
CA ILE A 251 -12.99 -1.63 55.45
C ILE A 251 -14.35 -2.23 55.86
N GLN A 252 -14.92 -3.10 55.02
CA GLN A 252 -16.19 -3.75 55.32
C GLN A 252 -16.14 -4.58 56.59
N GLY A 253 -15.03 -5.29 56.83
CA GLY A 253 -14.78 -6.06 58.05
C GLY A 253 -14.78 -5.18 59.28
N HIS A 254 -13.99 -4.08 59.27
CA HIS A 254 -13.91 -3.14 60.38
C HIS A 254 -15.21 -2.37 60.61
N LEU A 255 -15.94 -1.99 59.57
CA LEU A 255 -17.27 -1.38 59.74
C LEU A 255 -18.28 -2.36 60.40
N ASN A 256 -18.20 -3.66 60.07
CA ASN A 256 -18.99 -4.70 60.71
C ASN A 256 -18.62 -4.87 62.18
N LEU A 257 -17.31 -4.74 62.54
CA LEU A 257 -16.85 -4.77 63.93
C LEU A 257 -17.41 -3.54 64.73
N ILE A 258 -17.31 -2.35 64.14
CA ILE A 258 -17.88 -1.13 64.70
C ILE A 258 -19.41 -1.30 64.93
N GLN A 259 -20.12 -1.85 63.99
CA GLN A 259 -21.58 -2.06 64.07
C GLN A 259 -21.95 -3.01 65.22
N ARG A 260 -21.17 -4.07 65.43
CA ARG A 260 -21.46 -5.08 66.47
C ARG A 260 -20.98 -4.69 67.87
N TRP A 261 -19.79 -4.09 67.98
CA TRP A 261 -19.11 -3.93 69.27
C TRP A 261 -18.75 -2.47 69.58
N GLY A 262 -18.68 -1.56 68.57
CA GLY A 262 -18.17 -0.19 68.76
C GLY A 262 -18.92 0.63 69.78
N LYS A 263 -20.23 0.35 70.07
CA LYS A 263 -20.96 1.01 71.14
C LYS A 263 -20.59 0.51 72.55
N LYS A 264 -19.97 -0.67 72.62
CA LYS A 264 -19.65 -1.32 73.92
C LYS A 264 -18.17 -1.23 74.25
N ASP A 265 -17.31 -1.07 73.23
CA ASP A 265 -15.87 -1.06 73.31
C ASP A 265 -15.29 0.12 72.52
N PRO A 266 -14.89 1.21 73.18
CA PRO A 266 -14.33 2.37 72.53
C PRO A 266 -12.98 2.08 71.79
N ASP A 267 -12.21 1.14 72.30
CA ASP A 267 -10.90 0.80 71.68
C ASP A 267 -11.10 0.12 70.32
N ILE A 268 -12.07 -0.80 70.22
CA ILE A 268 -12.48 -1.41 68.96
C ILE A 268 -13.02 -0.37 67.98
N LEU A 269 -13.74 0.63 68.49
CA LEU A 269 -14.26 1.71 67.62
C LEU A 269 -13.13 2.55 67.06
N GLU A 270 -12.17 2.99 67.87
CA GLU A 270 -11.09 3.84 67.46
C GLU A 270 -10.12 3.10 66.50
N GLU A 271 -9.74 1.87 66.85
CA GLU A 271 -8.86 1.06 66.03
C GLU A 271 -9.53 0.78 64.63
N SER A 272 -10.77 0.37 64.62
CA SER A 272 -11.47 0.05 63.38
C SER A 272 -11.72 1.27 62.51
N LEU A 273 -11.95 2.44 63.08
CA LEU A 273 -12.06 3.71 62.36
C LEU A 273 -10.72 4.08 61.71
N ASN A 274 -9.61 3.98 62.48
CA ASN A 274 -8.27 4.32 61.99
C ASN A 274 -7.88 3.41 60.82
N ILE A 275 -8.07 2.09 60.95
CA ILE A 275 -7.78 1.13 59.87
C ILE A 275 -8.66 1.41 58.63
N SER A 276 -9.93 1.72 58.83
CA SER A 276 -10.85 2.06 57.69
C SER A 276 -10.39 3.34 56.98
N LEU A 277 -9.94 4.36 57.71
CA LEU A 277 -9.41 5.58 57.12
C LEU A 277 -8.10 5.37 56.38
N GLU A 278 -7.19 4.56 56.93
CA GLU A 278 -5.93 4.20 56.26
C GLU A 278 -6.18 3.48 54.95
N GLU A 279 -7.08 2.49 54.94
CA GLU A 279 -7.43 1.75 53.69
C GLU A 279 -8.17 2.63 52.71
N MET A 280 -9.00 3.58 53.13
CA MET A 280 -9.64 4.55 52.24
C MET A 280 -8.61 5.44 51.56
N ASN A 281 -7.64 5.98 52.30
CA ASN A 281 -6.54 6.75 51.73
C ASN A 281 -5.69 5.95 50.76
N ARG A 282 -5.49 4.66 51.01
CA ARG A 282 -4.81 3.73 50.11
C ARG A 282 -5.57 3.54 48.84
N ILE A 283 -6.91 3.36 48.87
CA ILE A 283 -7.76 3.27 47.69
C ILE A 283 -7.68 4.55 46.88
N THR A 284 -7.78 5.72 47.53
CA THR A 284 -7.72 7.01 46.83
C THR A 284 -6.39 7.15 46.06
N LYS A 285 -5.25 6.86 46.70
CA LYS A 285 -3.95 6.88 46.04
C LYS A 285 -3.88 5.91 44.88
N LEU A 286 -4.39 4.68 45.04
CA LEU A 286 -4.43 3.68 43.96
C LEU A 286 -5.24 4.17 42.74
N VAL A 287 -6.41 4.79 42.98
CA VAL A 287 -7.24 5.34 41.87
C VAL A 287 -6.52 6.49 41.17
N GLU A 288 -5.84 7.38 41.89
CA GLU A 288 -5.03 8.46 41.30
C GLU A 288 -3.90 7.89 40.43
N GLU A 289 -3.18 6.87 40.91
CA GLU A 289 -2.13 6.16 40.19
C GLU A 289 -2.68 5.49 38.89
N LEU A 290 -3.85 4.86 38.99
CA LEU A 290 -4.53 4.26 37.81
C LEU A 290 -4.93 5.32 36.78
N LEU A 291 -5.45 6.47 37.21
CA LEU A 291 -5.82 7.59 36.35
C LEU A 291 -4.59 8.15 35.62
N LEU A 292 -3.43 8.25 36.25
CA LEU A 292 -2.19 8.69 35.61
C LEU A 292 -1.75 7.70 34.50
N LEU A 293 -1.95 6.40 34.70
CA LEU A 293 -1.64 5.37 33.71
C LEU A 293 -2.58 5.36 32.51
N THR A 294 -3.86 5.74 32.69
CA THR A 294 -4.89 5.71 31.64
C THR A 294 -4.98 6.99 30.82
N LYS A 295 -4.41 8.12 31.29
CA LYS A 295 -4.39 9.35 30.51
C LYS A 295 -3.60 9.16 29.21
N ASP A 296 -4.20 9.61 28.08
CA ASP A 296 -3.54 9.63 26.78
C ASP A 296 -2.28 10.48 26.80
N ASP A 297 -1.23 10.01 26.15
CA ASP A 297 0.06 10.71 26.05
C ASP A 297 -0.10 12.11 25.42
N SER A 298 -1.05 12.28 24.48
CA SER A 298 -1.39 13.58 23.88
C SER A 298 -1.98 14.59 24.88
N ARG A 299 -2.71 14.11 25.89
CA ARG A 299 -3.28 14.99 26.95
C ARG A 299 -2.30 15.26 28.09
N LEU A 300 -1.26 14.46 28.21
CA LEU A 300 -0.17 14.70 29.14
C LEU A 300 0.81 15.75 28.58
N THR A 301 0.97 15.83 27.24
CA THR A 301 1.79 16.84 26.54
C THR A 301 1.09 18.20 26.37
N ASP A 302 -0.24 18.29 26.50
CA ASP A 302 -0.97 19.57 26.49
C ASP A 302 -0.67 20.47 27.72
N ASN A 303 -0.05 19.90 28.76
CA ASN A 303 0.55 20.69 29.84
C ASN A 303 1.86 21.27 29.29
N GLN A 304 1.92 22.58 29.17
CA GLN A 304 3.08 23.34 28.69
C GLN A 304 4.38 22.83 29.33
N THR A 305 5.31 22.33 28.49
CA THR A 305 6.67 22.10 28.93
C THR A 305 7.31 23.45 29.24
N GLU A 306 8.11 23.48 30.28
CA GLU A 306 8.84 24.66 30.71
C GLU A 306 10.30 24.29 31.00
N LYS A 307 11.16 25.30 30.99
CA LYS A 307 12.57 25.10 31.29
C LYS A 307 12.75 24.96 32.80
N VAL A 308 12.87 23.72 33.28
CA VAL A 308 13.01 23.40 34.71
C VAL A 308 14.48 23.15 35.09
N ASP A 309 14.95 23.75 36.15
CA ASP A 309 16.26 23.40 36.74
C ASP A 309 16.13 22.14 37.61
N VAL A 310 16.71 21.04 37.09
CA VAL A 310 16.71 19.72 37.73
C VAL A 310 17.37 19.75 39.10
N ASN A 311 18.45 20.52 39.25
CA ASN A 311 19.18 20.59 40.51
C ASN A 311 18.37 21.29 41.59
N GLU A 312 17.67 22.36 41.26
CA GLU A 312 16.78 23.07 42.17
C GLU A 312 15.63 22.18 42.62
N GLU A 313 14.98 21.49 41.66
CA GLU A 313 13.86 20.59 41.96
C GLU A 313 14.29 19.44 42.88
N ILE A 314 15.45 18.82 42.64
CA ILE A 314 15.99 17.77 43.53
C ILE A 314 16.25 18.31 44.94
N LYS A 315 16.86 19.49 45.07
CA LYS A 315 17.11 20.11 46.38
C LYS A 315 15.82 20.39 47.16
N ASN A 316 14.78 20.87 46.44
CA ASN A 316 13.47 21.12 47.03
C ASN A 316 12.82 19.81 47.55
N ARG A 317 12.92 18.72 46.76
CA ARG A 317 12.41 17.40 47.20
C ARG A 317 13.18 16.83 48.36
N ILE A 318 14.51 16.93 48.36
CA ILE A 318 15.34 16.51 49.49
C ILE A 318 14.97 17.28 50.77
N HIS A 319 14.80 18.59 50.67
CA HIS A 319 14.42 19.41 51.83
C HIS A 319 13.06 18.97 52.41
N SER A 320 12.07 18.73 51.57
CA SER A 320 10.73 18.25 51.98
C SER A 320 10.80 16.86 52.62
N LEU A 321 11.57 15.93 52.04
CA LEU A 321 11.70 14.57 52.56
C LEU A 321 12.50 14.52 53.86
N GLN A 322 13.49 15.40 54.08
CA GLN A 322 14.23 15.52 55.31
C GLN A 322 13.35 15.95 56.51
N GLN A 323 12.31 16.77 56.21
CA GLN A 323 11.37 17.16 57.27
C GLN A 323 10.46 15.98 57.69
N ILE A 324 10.09 15.12 56.74
CA ILE A 324 9.23 13.97 57.01
C ILE A 324 10.03 12.78 57.55
N HIS A 325 11.26 12.59 57.08
CA HIS A 325 12.18 11.52 57.47
C HIS A 325 13.48 12.08 58.03
N PRO A 326 13.48 12.66 59.26
CA PRO A 326 14.66 13.31 59.85
C PRO A 326 15.79 12.34 60.18
N ASP A 327 15.50 11.04 60.17
CA ASP A 327 16.43 9.94 60.42
C ASP A 327 17.15 9.45 59.13
N TYR A 328 16.80 10.00 57.95
CA TYR A 328 17.47 9.70 56.69
C TYR A 328 18.52 10.75 56.34
N GLN A 329 19.64 10.28 55.79
CA GLN A 329 20.69 11.13 55.25
C GLN A 329 20.55 11.17 53.72
N PHE A 330 20.48 12.38 53.13
CA PHE A 330 20.42 12.62 51.71
C PHE A 330 21.69 13.34 51.26
N ASP A 331 22.46 12.70 50.35
CA ASP A 331 23.64 13.29 49.73
C ASP A 331 23.33 13.69 48.30
N PHE A 332 23.53 14.96 47.97
CA PHE A 332 23.34 15.48 46.62
C PHE A 332 24.64 15.98 46.02
N SER A 333 24.94 15.59 44.80
CA SER A 333 26.08 16.06 44.02
C SER A 333 25.72 16.35 42.58
N SER A 334 26.29 17.40 41.99
CA SER A 334 26.11 17.74 40.59
C SER A 334 27.43 18.15 39.97
N ASN A 335 27.62 17.89 38.68
CA ASN A 335 28.78 18.35 37.94
C ASN A 335 28.65 19.79 37.40
N LEU A 336 27.46 20.38 37.49
CA LEU A 336 27.14 21.75 37.08
C LEU A 336 26.19 22.37 38.08
N ASP A 337 26.26 23.69 38.27
CA ASP A 337 25.38 24.41 39.20
C ASP A 337 23.91 24.37 38.76
N PHE A 338 23.68 24.48 37.45
CA PHE A 338 22.36 24.46 36.82
C PHE A 338 22.31 23.42 35.73
N ILE A 339 21.26 22.60 35.67
CA ILE A 339 20.97 21.63 34.65
C ILE A 339 19.51 21.76 34.28
N TYR A 340 19.24 22.14 33.05
CA TYR A 340 17.88 22.41 32.56
C TYR A 340 17.32 21.29 31.70
N LEU A 341 16.02 20.99 31.88
CA LEU A 341 15.21 20.11 31.04
C LEU A 341 13.97 20.87 30.56
N ASP A 342 13.51 20.54 29.35
CA ASP A 342 12.20 20.96 28.83
C ASP A 342 11.16 19.91 29.24
N ILE A 343 10.56 20.09 30.38
CA ILE A 343 9.66 19.13 31.04
C ILE A 343 8.58 19.89 31.82
N ASN A 344 7.43 19.29 32.01
CA ASN A 344 6.47 19.80 32.97
C ASN A 344 7.00 19.60 34.40
N SER A 345 7.06 20.66 35.20
CA SER A 345 7.62 20.63 36.56
C SER A 345 6.92 19.61 37.47
N PHE A 346 5.60 19.48 37.37
CA PHE A 346 4.83 18.47 38.10
C PHE A 346 5.24 17.03 37.71
N HIS A 347 5.50 16.78 36.43
CA HIS A 347 5.95 15.44 35.99
C HIS A 347 7.36 15.12 36.51
N LEU A 348 8.29 16.08 36.47
CA LEU A 348 9.62 15.90 37.05
C LEU A 348 9.53 15.63 38.57
N GLU A 349 8.73 16.41 39.28
CA GLU A 349 8.44 16.19 40.68
C GLU A 349 7.96 14.77 40.96
N GLN A 350 6.95 14.30 40.22
CA GLN A 350 6.39 12.96 40.40
C GLN A 350 7.43 11.87 40.11
N ILE A 351 8.23 12.02 39.05
CA ILE A 351 9.32 11.08 38.73
C ILE A 351 10.29 10.99 39.92
N LEU A 352 10.76 12.13 40.42
CA LEU A 352 11.70 12.18 41.54
C LEU A 352 11.10 11.57 42.80
N LEU A 353 9.86 11.92 43.16
CA LEU A 353 9.16 11.38 44.33
C LEU A 353 9.05 9.86 44.28
N ILE A 354 8.69 9.28 43.14
CA ILE A 354 8.56 7.83 43.01
C ILE A 354 9.89 7.12 43.29
N PHE A 355 11.01 7.62 42.79
CA PHE A 355 12.30 6.98 43.00
C PHE A 355 12.84 7.23 44.42
N LEU A 356 12.64 8.43 44.98
CA LEU A 356 13.07 8.77 46.34
C LEU A 356 12.24 8.02 47.40
N ASP A 357 10.92 7.93 47.22
CA ASP A 357 10.05 7.13 48.09
C ASP A 357 10.44 5.64 48.04
N ASN A 358 10.78 5.11 46.89
CA ASN A 358 11.27 3.74 46.80
C ASN A 358 12.61 3.56 47.51
N ALA A 359 13.56 4.49 47.34
CA ALA A 359 14.84 4.44 48.03
C ALA A 359 14.66 4.45 49.56
N ILE A 360 13.79 5.33 50.10
CA ILE A 360 13.46 5.38 51.54
C ILE A 360 12.80 4.06 51.96
N LYS A 361 11.82 3.59 51.24
CA LYS A 361 11.04 2.40 51.57
C LYS A 361 11.87 1.13 51.67
N TYR A 362 12.85 0.96 50.80
CA TYR A 362 13.63 -0.29 50.69
C TYR A 362 15.00 -0.21 51.39
N ASP A 363 15.47 0.98 51.84
CA ASP A 363 16.66 1.14 52.69
C ASP A 363 16.30 1.47 54.16
N THR A 364 15.71 0.54 54.86
CA THR A 364 15.31 0.73 56.26
C THR A 364 16.47 0.60 57.24
N LYS A 365 17.65 0.07 56.82
CA LYS A 365 18.79 -0.19 57.68
C LYS A 365 19.80 0.94 57.66
N ASN A 366 20.26 1.33 56.48
CA ASN A 366 21.33 2.33 56.34
C ASN A 366 20.79 3.75 56.36
N LYS A 367 19.52 3.93 55.97
CA LYS A 367 18.81 5.21 55.93
C LYS A 367 19.60 6.31 55.21
N HIS A 368 20.18 5.91 54.05
CA HIS A 368 21.07 6.77 53.29
C HIS A 368 20.75 6.72 51.79
N VAL A 369 20.40 7.86 51.20
CA VAL A 369 20.07 8.00 49.78
C VAL A 369 21.04 8.97 49.13
N SER A 370 21.75 8.54 48.10
CA SER A 370 22.66 9.37 47.31
C SER A 370 22.04 9.72 45.97
N ILE A 371 21.97 11.02 45.68
CA ILE A 371 21.44 11.55 44.43
C ILE A 371 22.58 12.27 43.68
N SER A 372 22.74 12.01 42.40
CA SER A 372 23.69 12.75 41.58
C SER A 372 23.11 13.10 40.21
N THR A 373 23.45 14.32 39.76
CA THR A 373 23.10 14.80 38.43
C THR A 373 24.36 15.05 37.61
N LYS A 374 24.33 14.71 36.32
CA LYS A 374 25.42 14.97 35.38
C LYS A 374 24.89 15.34 34.01
N LEU A 375 25.51 16.33 33.39
CA LEU A 375 25.34 16.61 31.97
C LEU A 375 26.53 16.04 31.22
N ILE A 376 26.30 15.05 30.36
CA ILE A 376 27.32 14.34 29.57
C ILE A 376 26.79 14.15 28.16
N ASN A 377 27.55 14.58 27.13
CA ASN A 377 27.20 14.39 25.73
C ASN A 377 25.76 14.83 25.36
N ASN A 378 25.34 15.99 25.86
CA ASN A 378 24.01 16.53 25.67
C ASN A 378 22.87 15.69 26.28
N GLN A 379 23.20 14.86 27.28
CA GLN A 379 22.24 14.10 28.07
C GLN A 379 22.32 14.46 29.53
N VAL A 380 21.16 14.72 30.12
CA VAL A 380 21.01 14.89 31.56
C VAL A 380 20.83 13.52 32.21
N LEU A 381 21.72 13.14 33.09
CA LEU A 381 21.67 11.90 33.84
C LEU A 381 21.33 12.21 35.28
N ILE A 382 20.23 11.65 35.78
CA ILE A 382 19.85 11.68 37.22
C ILE A 382 20.05 10.27 37.75
N LYS A 383 20.87 10.14 38.79
CA LYS A 383 21.19 8.88 39.44
C LYS A 383 20.75 8.92 40.90
N ILE A 384 19.90 7.97 41.29
CA ILE A 384 19.42 7.82 42.68
C ILE A 384 19.87 6.45 43.17
N THR A 385 20.60 6.41 44.29
CA THR A 385 21.19 5.19 44.84
C THR A 385 20.79 5.06 46.31
N ASP A 386 20.26 3.89 46.67
CA ASP A 386 20.03 3.45 48.05
C ASP A 386 20.95 2.26 48.40
N LYS A 387 21.12 2.00 49.67
CA LYS A 387 21.85 0.84 50.23
C LYS A 387 20.89 -0.17 50.85
N GLY A 388 19.74 -0.34 50.21
CA GLY A 388 18.66 -1.21 50.66
C GLY A 388 18.87 -2.67 50.36
N MET A 389 17.76 -3.39 50.29
CA MET A 389 17.74 -4.85 50.09
C MET A 389 18.21 -5.32 48.68
N GLY A 390 18.32 -4.40 47.72
CA GLY A 390 18.66 -4.74 46.33
C GLY A 390 17.56 -5.48 45.60
N ILE A 391 17.77 -5.68 44.27
CA ILE A 391 16.83 -6.32 43.38
C ILE A 391 17.51 -7.50 42.66
N PRO A 392 16.98 -8.75 42.78
CA PRO A 392 17.51 -9.89 42.04
C PRO A 392 17.60 -9.62 40.56
N GLN A 393 18.62 -10.15 39.90
CA GLN A 393 18.85 -9.91 38.47
C GLN A 393 17.67 -10.36 37.57
N ALA A 394 16.99 -11.47 37.94
CA ALA A 394 15.82 -11.97 37.23
C ALA A 394 14.64 -10.98 37.26
N ASP A 395 14.53 -10.19 38.36
CA ASP A 395 13.40 -9.28 38.56
C ASP A 395 13.65 -7.89 37.95
N GLN A 396 14.94 -7.50 37.71
CA GLN A 396 15.29 -6.19 37.20
C GLN A 396 14.64 -5.82 35.88
N ALA A 397 14.32 -6.79 35.01
CA ALA A 397 13.63 -6.57 33.78
C ALA A 397 12.11 -6.28 33.98
N HIS A 398 11.53 -6.72 35.07
CA HIS A 398 10.10 -6.70 35.37
C HIS A 398 9.66 -5.61 36.36
N ILE A 399 10.58 -4.96 37.05
CA ILE A 399 10.21 -3.93 38.06
C ILE A 399 9.45 -2.73 37.52
N PHE A 400 9.47 -2.52 36.18
CA PHE A 400 8.70 -1.49 35.47
C PHE A 400 7.34 -1.97 34.96
N ASP A 401 7.06 -3.27 35.13
CA ASP A 401 5.74 -3.82 34.77
C ASP A 401 4.70 -3.38 35.82
N ARG A 402 3.47 -3.16 35.39
CA ARG A 402 2.39 -2.72 36.26
C ARG A 402 2.08 -3.80 37.31
N PHE A 403 1.88 -3.38 38.59
CA PHE A 403 1.60 -4.27 39.72
C PHE A 403 2.71 -5.27 40.07
N TYR A 404 3.88 -5.19 39.41
CA TYR A 404 4.98 -6.08 39.66
C TYR A 404 5.64 -5.77 41.01
N ARG A 405 5.98 -6.81 41.76
CA ARG A 405 6.60 -6.72 43.10
C ARG A 405 7.51 -7.94 43.29
N VAL A 406 8.76 -7.69 43.69
CA VAL A 406 9.77 -8.70 43.96
C VAL A 406 9.35 -9.61 45.13
N ASP A 407 8.72 -9.08 46.17
CA ASP A 407 8.21 -9.84 47.33
C ASP A 407 6.76 -9.41 47.65
N LYS A 408 5.80 -10.29 47.35
CA LYS A 408 4.35 -10.04 47.53
C LYS A 408 3.94 -9.99 49.01
N SER A 409 4.72 -10.60 49.94
CA SER A 409 4.34 -10.73 51.36
C SER A 409 4.78 -9.54 52.18
N ARG A 410 6.01 -9.12 52.05
CA ARG A 410 6.60 -7.97 52.83
C ARG A 410 6.08 -6.63 52.33
N SER A 411 5.83 -6.49 51.07
CA SER A 411 5.45 -5.20 50.51
C SER A 411 3.97 -4.81 50.76
N ARG A 412 3.10 -5.72 51.25
CA ARG A 412 1.75 -5.36 51.75
C ARG A 412 1.83 -4.52 53.03
N GLN A 413 2.74 -4.86 53.92
CA GLN A 413 2.95 -4.11 55.15
C GLN A 413 3.56 -2.71 54.92
N GLN A 414 4.25 -2.51 53.80
CA GLN A 414 4.91 -1.25 53.42
C GLN A 414 4.12 -0.39 52.42
N GLY A 415 2.88 -0.73 52.11
CA GLY A 415 1.92 0.16 51.45
C GLY A 415 2.13 0.46 49.94
N GLY A 416 2.87 -0.36 49.17
CA GLY A 416 3.09 -0.09 47.73
C GLY A 416 2.22 -0.94 46.84
N ASN A 417 1.58 -0.34 45.82
CA ASN A 417 0.68 -1.00 44.87
C ASN A 417 1.41 -1.57 43.64
N GLY A 418 2.74 -1.36 43.50
CA GLY A 418 3.50 -1.80 42.32
C GLY A 418 3.25 -0.99 41.05
N LEU A 419 2.64 0.19 41.17
CA LEU A 419 2.37 1.10 40.06
C LEU A 419 3.40 2.22 39.90
N GLY A 420 4.06 2.63 40.97
CA GLY A 420 4.95 3.81 40.96
C GLY A 420 6.01 3.75 39.85
N LEU A 421 6.82 2.67 39.83
CA LEU A 421 7.88 2.55 38.82
C LEU A 421 7.33 2.49 37.38
N SER A 422 6.16 1.90 37.15
CA SER A 422 5.51 1.89 35.83
C SER A 422 5.00 3.29 35.44
N ILE A 423 4.54 4.10 36.41
CA ILE A 423 4.17 5.52 36.20
C ILE A 423 5.40 6.33 35.84
N ALA A 424 6.50 6.20 36.63
CA ALA A 424 7.74 6.89 36.35
C ALA A 424 8.30 6.53 34.97
N HIS A 425 8.24 5.24 34.58
CA HIS A 425 8.66 4.78 33.27
C HIS A 425 7.81 5.39 32.13
N LYS A 426 6.48 5.45 32.29
CA LYS A 426 5.59 6.12 31.35
C LYS A 426 5.92 7.61 31.21
N MET A 427 6.09 8.33 32.33
CA MET A 427 6.42 9.76 32.35
C MET A 427 7.77 10.03 31.69
N VAL A 428 8.81 9.28 32.03
CA VAL A 428 10.15 9.45 31.44
C VAL A 428 10.10 9.21 29.93
N LYS A 429 9.37 8.19 29.49
CA LYS A 429 9.20 7.87 28.06
C LYS A 429 8.46 8.96 27.28
N LEU A 430 7.52 9.67 27.93
CA LEU A 430 6.81 10.81 27.33
C LEU A 430 7.77 11.93 26.86
N TYR A 431 8.89 12.11 27.60
CA TYR A 431 9.94 13.08 27.28
C TYR A 431 11.14 12.43 26.57
N ASN A 432 10.93 11.31 25.86
CA ASN A 432 11.97 10.54 25.14
C ASN A 432 13.14 10.10 26.03
N GLY A 433 12.97 10.12 27.36
CA GLY A 433 13.95 9.68 28.32
C GLY A 433 14.04 8.15 28.42
N ARG A 434 15.05 7.67 29.13
CA ARG A 434 15.28 6.25 29.41
C ARG A 434 15.56 6.04 30.90
N ILE A 435 15.13 4.88 31.39
CA ILE A 435 15.44 4.44 32.77
C ILE A 435 16.22 3.15 32.69
N SER A 436 17.24 3.03 33.51
CA SER A 436 17.95 1.78 33.75
C SER A 436 18.18 1.57 35.23
N VAL A 437 18.32 0.30 35.63
CA VAL A 437 18.59 -0.09 37.01
C VAL A 437 19.89 -0.89 37.09
N LYS A 438 20.66 -0.65 38.14
CA LYS A 438 21.80 -1.48 38.54
C LYS A 438 21.62 -1.80 40.01
N SER A 439 21.54 -3.08 40.37
CA SER A 439 21.25 -3.49 41.73
C SER A 439 21.94 -4.80 42.06
N GLU A 440 22.39 -4.92 43.29
CA GLU A 440 22.95 -6.15 43.86
C GLU A 440 22.25 -6.44 45.18
N VAL A 441 21.77 -7.67 45.33
CA VAL A 441 20.97 -8.10 46.48
C VAL A 441 21.76 -7.92 47.79
N GLY A 442 21.17 -7.20 48.74
CA GLY A 442 21.76 -6.92 50.07
C GLY A 442 22.82 -5.82 50.08
N GLN A 443 23.09 -5.18 48.93
CA GLN A 443 24.13 -4.14 48.86
C GLN A 443 23.59 -2.78 48.45
N PHE A 444 22.98 -2.67 47.26
CA PHE A 444 22.49 -1.38 46.75
C PHE A 444 21.47 -1.53 45.65
N THR A 445 20.67 -0.49 45.40
CA THR A 445 19.94 -0.26 44.19
C THR A 445 20.27 1.13 43.63
N THR A 446 20.53 1.23 42.34
CA THR A 446 20.76 2.47 41.62
C THR A 446 19.84 2.58 40.45
N PHE A 447 18.98 3.59 40.45
CA PHE A 447 18.21 3.98 39.27
C PHE A 447 18.93 5.09 38.50
N ILE A 448 19.00 4.97 37.22
CA ILE A 448 19.63 5.93 36.31
C ILE A 448 18.57 6.38 35.31
N ILE A 449 18.21 7.64 35.34
CA ILE A 449 17.24 8.29 34.47
C ILE A 449 18.02 9.20 33.53
N SER A 450 17.78 9.11 32.23
CA SER A 450 18.42 9.95 31.22
C SER A 450 17.41 10.67 30.38
N PHE A 451 17.66 11.95 30.10
CA PHE A 451 16.90 12.79 29.20
C PHE A 451 17.85 13.48 28.22
N ASP A 452 17.39 13.79 27.02
CA ASP A 452 18.16 14.66 26.13
C ASP A 452 18.12 16.10 26.68
N SER A 453 19.29 16.77 26.71
CA SER A 453 19.42 18.15 27.17
C SER A 453 18.84 19.11 26.17
N LEU A 454 18.41 20.28 26.64
CA LEU A 454 18.07 21.45 25.82
C LEU A 454 19.25 21.92 24.99
#